data_396268525cc9a72c1d9fc8230c695e14
#
_entry.id   396268525cc9a72c1d9fc8230c695e14
#
_cell.length_a   1.000
_cell.length_b   1.000
_cell.length_c   1.000
_cell.angle_alpha   90.00
_cell.angle_beta   90.00
_cell.angle_gamma   90.00
#
_symmetry.space_group_name_H-M   'P 1'
#
loop_
_entity.id
_entity.type
_entity.pdbx_description
1 polymer ?
#
loop_
_entity_poly.entity_id
_entity_poly.type
_entity_poly.pdbx_seq_one_letter_code
_entity_poly.pdbx_strand_id
1 'polypeptide(L)'
;VSSIIRYRRDPMFKKMGDWRQFTMKQVLQNAHKVIQQQVDTHSRFYDRNKIDIYHGRAYVQDQNTVLVFSPEGIKETIMCKQIVIATGSRPYRPAALDFNHPRVFDSDKILDLAYSIQKIIIYGAGVIGCEYASIFIGLDHKVDLINTQHKLLSYLDDEISDALSYHLRQQGVLIRHNEQIDHLETYDDHVVLHLQSGKKIKADAILWCNGRSGNTDGLGLENVGITPNSRGQITVNDQYQTEVENIYAAGDVIGWPSLASAAYDTGRCAGANPVYYPHL
;
A
#
# COMPACT_ATOMS: atom_id res chain seq x y z
N VAL A 1 6.65 -16.98 -1.70
CA VAL A 1 5.72 -17.36 -2.77
C VAL A 1 6.47 -17.79 -4.03
N SER A 2 7.42 -17.02 -4.57
CA SER A 2 8.20 -17.41 -5.78
C SER A 2 8.89 -18.76 -5.65
N SER A 3 9.40 -19.11 -4.47
CA SER A 3 9.97 -20.45 -4.20
C SER A 3 8.91 -21.55 -4.27
N ILE A 4 7.69 -21.30 -3.78
CA ILE A 4 6.56 -22.24 -3.85
C ILE A 4 6.14 -22.45 -5.32
N ILE A 5 6.05 -21.37 -6.09
CA ILE A 5 5.72 -21.40 -7.54
C ILE A 5 6.77 -22.21 -8.30
N ARG A 6 8.06 -21.96 -8.03
CA ARG A 6 9.17 -22.69 -8.66
C ARG A 6 9.12 -24.19 -8.32
N TYR A 7 8.85 -24.53 -7.05
CA TYR A 7 8.69 -25.91 -6.58
C TYR A 7 7.54 -26.66 -7.26
N ARG A 8 6.42 -25.97 -7.56
CA ARG A 8 5.27 -26.54 -8.26
C ARG A 8 5.52 -26.85 -9.73
N ARG A 9 6.34 -26.06 -10.39
CA ARG A 9 6.57 -26.14 -11.85
C ARG A 9 7.68 -27.11 -12.23
N ASP A 10 8.63 -27.36 -11.33
CA ASP A 10 9.76 -28.23 -11.63
C ASP A 10 9.45 -29.69 -11.25
N PRO A 11 9.43 -30.62 -12.26
CA PRO A 11 9.18 -32.04 -12.03
C PRO A 11 10.16 -32.68 -11.03
N MET A 12 11.38 -32.14 -10.90
CA MET A 12 12.41 -32.62 -10.00
C MET A 12 12.01 -32.40 -8.54
N PHE A 13 11.37 -31.28 -8.24
CA PHE A 13 10.90 -30.94 -6.88
C PHE A 13 9.59 -31.62 -6.48
N LYS A 14 8.76 -32.06 -7.45
CA LYS A 14 7.54 -32.85 -7.17
C LYS A 14 7.81 -34.12 -6.41
N LYS A 15 9.04 -34.64 -6.47
CA LYS A 15 9.48 -35.86 -5.75
C LYS A 15 9.99 -35.61 -4.33
N MET A 16 10.19 -34.36 -3.91
CA MET A 16 10.87 -34.02 -2.64
C MET A 16 9.94 -33.71 -1.46
N GLY A 17 8.62 -33.71 -1.63
CA GLY A 17 7.67 -33.50 -0.54
C GLY A 17 6.34 -32.87 -0.96
N ASP A 18 5.36 -32.96 -0.07
CA ASP A 18 4.03 -32.39 -0.35
C ASP A 18 4.02 -30.89 -0.04
N TRP A 19 4.22 -30.04 -1.08
CA TRP A 19 4.16 -28.58 -1.01
C TRP A 19 2.80 -28.03 -0.54
N ARG A 20 1.73 -28.87 -0.54
CA ARG A 20 0.39 -28.52 -0.03
C ARG A 20 0.38 -28.30 1.48
N GLN A 21 1.48 -28.60 2.17
CA GLN A 21 1.62 -28.38 3.61
C GLN A 21 1.92 -26.91 3.98
N PHE A 22 2.28 -26.04 3.02
CA PHE A 22 2.47 -24.62 3.32
C PHE A 22 1.13 -23.89 3.46
N THR A 23 0.80 -23.54 4.69
CA THR A 23 -0.40 -22.78 5.01
C THR A 23 -0.17 -21.28 4.80
N MET A 24 -1.23 -20.52 4.51
CA MET A 24 -1.17 -19.05 4.47
C MET A 24 -0.53 -18.49 5.75
N LYS A 25 -0.84 -19.06 6.91
CA LYS A 25 -0.25 -18.69 8.21
C LYS A 25 1.29 -18.74 8.20
N GLN A 26 1.90 -19.77 7.59
CA GLN A 26 3.36 -19.89 7.50
C GLN A 26 3.96 -18.85 6.55
N VAL A 27 3.27 -18.54 5.46
CA VAL A 27 3.69 -17.49 4.52
C VAL A 27 3.67 -16.13 5.23
N LEU A 28 2.61 -15.82 5.97
CA LEU A 28 2.48 -14.59 6.74
C LEU A 28 3.51 -14.49 7.87
N GLN A 29 3.81 -15.59 8.58
CA GLN A 29 4.88 -15.59 9.58
C GLN A 29 6.24 -15.22 9.00
N ASN A 30 6.55 -15.66 7.77
CA ASN A 30 7.79 -15.28 7.11
C ASN A 30 7.78 -13.79 6.71
N ALA A 31 6.64 -13.27 6.26
CA ALA A 31 6.49 -11.83 5.99
C ALA A 31 6.73 -10.99 7.24
N HIS A 32 6.14 -11.36 8.38
CA HIS A 32 6.36 -10.68 9.65
C HIS A 32 7.83 -10.67 10.09
N LYS A 33 8.58 -11.79 9.88
CA LYS A 33 10.03 -11.81 10.17
C LYS A 33 10.80 -10.80 9.32
N VAL A 34 10.47 -10.69 8.03
CA VAL A 34 11.13 -9.71 7.14
C VAL A 34 10.82 -8.29 7.60
N ILE A 35 9.57 -8.00 7.95
CA ILE A 35 9.16 -6.69 8.48
C ILE A 35 9.96 -6.37 9.74
N GLN A 36 10.06 -7.30 10.70
CA GLN A 36 10.81 -7.07 11.93
C GLN A 36 12.31 -6.80 11.66
N GLN A 37 12.91 -7.56 10.76
CA GLN A 37 14.31 -7.34 10.36
C GLN A 37 14.53 -5.95 9.74
N GLN A 38 13.58 -5.45 8.96
CA GLN A 38 13.66 -4.10 8.39
C GLN A 38 13.51 -3.03 9.47
N VAL A 39 12.55 -3.18 10.38
CA VAL A 39 12.38 -2.27 11.53
C VAL A 39 13.66 -2.17 12.35
N ASP A 40 14.25 -3.34 12.72
CA ASP A 40 15.51 -3.39 13.48
C ASP A 40 16.68 -2.73 12.73
N THR A 41 16.70 -2.89 11.40
CA THR A 41 17.75 -2.28 10.55
C THR A 41 17.60 -0.75 10.51
N HIS A 42 16.38 -0.24 10.35
CA HIS A 42 16.12 1.20 10.36
C HIS A 42 16.41 1.81 11.73
N SER A 43 16.02 1.17 12.83
CA SER A 43 16.32 1.64 14.19
C SER A 43 17.83 1.79 14.40
N ARG A 44 18.61 0.76 14.05
CA ARG A 44 20.08 0.82 14.12
C ARG A 44 20.69 1.90 13.23
N PHE A 45 20.05 2.18 12.08
CA PHE A 45 20.48 3.26 11.19
C PHE A 45 20.26 4.63 11.84
N TYR A 46 19.12 4.86 12.48
CA TYR A 46 18.84 6.10 13.19
C TYR A 46 19.80 6.32 14.38
N ASP A 47 20.01 5.27 15.20
CA ASP A 47 20.95 5.32 16.34
C ASP A 47 22.36 5.69 15.88
N ARG A 48 22.85 5.02 14.82
CA ARG A 48 24.20 5.27 14.27
C ARG A 48 24.37 6.70 13.76
N ASN A 49 23.32 7.27 13.20
CA ASN A 49 23.33 8.64 12.67
C ASN A 49 22.92 9.70 13.71
N LYS A 50 22.69 9.29 14.97
CA LYS A 50 22.29 10.19 16.08
C LYS A 50 21.04 11.00 15.76
N ILE A 51 20.05 10.33 15.18
CA ILE A 51 18.74 10.89 14.88
C ILE A 51 17.85 10.66 16.09
N ASP A 52 17.34 11.73 16.70
CA ASP A 52 16.40 11.64 17.81
C ASP A 52 15.04 11.13 17.32
N ILE A 53 14.51 10.11 17.99
CA ILE A 53 13.24 9.48 17.66
C ILE A 53 12.22 9.81 18.74
N TYR A 54 11.09 10.37 18.31
CA TYR A 54 9.94 10.66 19.15
C TYR A 54 8.80 9.73 18.78
N HIS A 55 8.39 8.88 19.71
CA HIS A 55 7.30 7.92 19.48
C HIS A 55 5.95 8.56 19.81
N GLY A 56 5.14 8.81 18.78
CA GLY A 56 3.83 9.40 18.97
C GLY A 56 3.19 9.89 17.67
N ARG A 57 2.07 10.58 17.84
CA ARG A 57 1.36 11.23 16.74
C ARG A 57 1.80 12.67 16.63
N ALA A 58 2.39 13.04 15.50
CA ALA A 58 2.81 14.40 15.21
C ALA A 58 1.63 15.30 14.83
N TYR A 59 1.70 16.57 15.21
CA TYR A 59 0.75 17.62 14.85
C TYR A 59 1.50 18.91 14.61
N VAL A 60 1.36 19.50 13.44
CA VAL A 60 1.97 20.78 13.06
C VAL A 60 1.13 21.88 13.69
N GLN A 61 1.71 22.55 14.72
CA GLN A 61 1.05 23.64 15.42
C GLN A 61 1.18 24.95 14.65
N ASP A 62 2.37 25.20 14.14
CA ASP A 62 2.74 26.33 13.29
C ASP A 62 3.97 25.97 12.41
N GLN A 63 4.49 26.92 11.64
CA GLN A 63 5.59 26.69 10.71
C GLN A 63 6.90 26.19 11.37
N ASN A 64 7.09 26.44 12.66
CA ASN A 64 8.30 26.10 13.38
C ASN A 64 8.08 25.21 14.62
N THR A 65 6.84 24.78 14.84
CA THR A 65 6.46 24.02 16.05
C THR A 65 5.69 22.76 15.69
N VAL A 66 6.23 21.61 16.10
CA VAL A 66 5.57 20.32 16.00
C VAL A 66 5.29 19.78 17.39
N LEU A 67 4.05 19.38 17.63
CA LEU A 67 3.65 18.67 18.84
C LEU A 67 3.69 17.17 18.58
N VAL A 68 4.19 16.39 19.53
CA VAL A 68 4.13 14.94 19.51
C VAL A 68 3.31 14.46 20.70
N PHE A 69 2.27 13.69 20.42
CA PHE A 69 1.43 13.06 21.44
C PHE A 69 1.79 11.59 21.54
N SER A 70 2.42 11.19 22.67
CA SER A 70 2.75 9.79 22.90
C SER A 70 1.48 8.93 23.12
N PRO A 71 1.58 7.59 23.01
CA PRO A 71 0.46 6.69 23.32
C PRO A 71 -0.06 6.85 24.77
N GLU A 72 0.80 7.26 25.70
CA GLU A 72 0.48 7.52 27.11
C GLU A 72 -0.15 8.90 27.33
N GLY A 73 -0.33 9.70 26.27
CA GLY A 73 -0.93 11.04 26.35
C GLY A 73 0.06 12.15 26.73
N ILE A 74 1.36 11.86 26.80
CA ILE A 74 2.39 12.88 27.04
C ILE A 74 2.51 13.74 25.80
N LYS A 75 2.51 15.06 25.99
CA LYS A 75 2.69 16.03 24.92
C LYS A 75 4.11 16.58 24.97
N GLU A 76 4.85 16.41 23.89
CA GLU A 76 6.16 17.05 23.69
C GLU A 76 6.06 18.14 22.64
N THR A 77 6.83 19.21 22.78
CA THR A 77 6.88 20.32 21.83
C THR A 77 8.27 20.39 21.22
N ILE A 78 8.35 20.30 19.93
CA ILE A 78 9.60 20.32 19.17
C ILE A 78 9.65 21.61 18.36
N MET A 79 10.66 22.44 18.65
CA MET A 79 10.97 23.63 17.86
C MET A 79 11.90 23.25 16.72
N CYS A 80 11.58 23.64 15.51
CA CYS A 80 12.33 23.28 14.30
C CYS A 80 12.42 24.46 13.32
N LYS A 81 13.49 24.48 12.54
CA LYS A 81 13.65 25.45 11.44
C LYS A 81 12.94 25.01 10.19
N GLN A 82 12.83 23.69 9.97
CA GLN A 82 12.27 23.09 8.78
C GLN A 82 11.51 21.82 9.14
N ILE A 83 10.48 21.53 8.39
CA ILE A 83 9.63 20.35 8.56
C ILE A 83 9.66 19.56 7.26
N VAL A 84 9.90 18.25 7.34
CA VAL A 84 9.70 17.31 6.21
C VAL A 84 8.57 16.34 6.56
N ILE A 85 7.49 16.41 5.82
CA ILE A 85 6.33 15.53 6.00
C ILE A 85 6.55 14.27 5.15
N ALA A 86 6.80 13.13 5.81
CA ALA A 86 7.06 11.84 5.17
C ALA A 86 6.15 10.74 5.76
N THR A 87 4.89 11.06 5.98
CA THR A 87 3.90 10.22 6.68
C THR A 87 3.36 9.07 5.83
N GLY A 88 3.77 9.01 4.55
CA GLY A 88 3.42 7.94 3.64
C GLY A 88 1.94 7.92 3.24
N SER A 89 1.44 6.74 2.93
CA SER A 89 0.08 6.55 2.46
C SER A 89 -0.56 5.30 3.08
N ARG A 90 -1.88 5.21 2.96
CA ARG A 90 -2.68 4.04 3.36
C ARG A 90 -3.58 3.60 2.21
N PRO A 91 -4.09 2.36 2.22
CA PRO A 91 -5.10 1.93 1.25
C PRO A 91 -6.31 2.86 1.26
N TYR A 92 -6.78 3.20 0.08
CA TYR A 92 -8.04 3.94 -0.04
C TYR A 92 -9.23 3.05 0.28
N ARG A 93 -10.05 3.46 1.22
CA ARG A 93 -11.27 2.76 1.64
C ARG A 93 -12.49 3.61 1.26
N PRO A 94 -13.25 3.23 0.21
CA PRO A 94 -14.49 3.92 -0.10
C PRO A 94 -15.53 3.69 0.99
N ALA A 95 -16.32 4.73 1.30
CA ALA A 95 -17.34 4.67 2.35
C ALA A 95 -18.47 3.64 2.07
N ALA A 96 -18.62 3.24 0.80
CA ALA A 96 -19.61 2.23 0.38
C ALA A 96 -19.25 0.79 0.78
N LEU A 97 -18.03 0.53 1.26
CA LEU A 97 -17.57 -0.80 1.67
C LEU A 97 -17.27 -0.85 3.16
N ASP A 98 -17.79 -1.86 3.84
CA ASP A 98 -17.49 -2.10 5.25
C ASP A 98 -16.19 -2.90 5.41
N PHE A 99 -15.08 -2.20 5.67
CA PHE A 99 -13.79 -2.83 5.96
C PHE A 99 -13.68 -3.44 7.36
N ASN A 100 -14.68 -3.32 8.23
CA ASN A 100 -14.72 -4.07 9.49
C ASN A 100 -15.19 -5.50 9.27
N HIS A 101 -15.91 -5.75 8.16
CA HIS A 101 -16.33 -7.10 7.82
C HIS A 101 -15.12 -8.02 7.63
N PRO A 102 -15.12 -9.27 8.18
CA PRO A 102 -13.97 -10.17 8.16
C PRO A 102 -13.57 -10.64 6.76
N ARG A 103 -14.42 -10.48 5.74
CA ARG A 103 -14.18 -10.90 4.36
C ARG A 103 -13.85 -9.76 3.40
N VAL A 104 -13.80 -8.52 3.91
CA VAL A 104 -13.43 -7.34 3.14
C VAL A 104 -12.06 -6.85 3.58
N PHE A 105 -11.11 -6.90 2.68
CA PHE A 105 -9.71 -6.57 2.92
C PHE A 105 -9.24 -5.42 2.04
N ASP A 106 -8.28 -4.68 2.54
CA ASP A 106 -7.35 -3.89 1.76
C ASP A 106 -5.95 -4.53 1.79
N SER A 107 -4.98 -3.90 1.14
CA SER A 107 -3.61 -4.44 1.01
C SER A 107 -2.86 -4.59 2.33
N ASP A 108 -3.25 -3.87 3.38
CA ASP A 108 -2.63 -3.95 4.70
C ASP A 108 -3.34 -5.00 5.55
N LYS A 109 -4.67 -4.95 5.62
CA LYS A 109 -5.49 -5.88 6.41
C LYS A 109 -5.39 -7.33 5.93
N ILE A 110 -5.10 -7.58 4.63
CA ILE A 110 -4.98 -8.94 4.09
C ILE A 110 -3.83 -9.73 4.71
N LEU A 111 -2.85 -9.06 5.29
CA LEU A 111 -1.74 -9.70 6.01
C LEU A 111 -2.18 -10.35 7.33
N ASP A 112 -3.37 -9.99 7.83
CA ASP A 112 -3.98 -10.57 9.03
C ASP A 112 -5.01 -11.66 8.72
N LEU A 113 -5.02 -12.17 7.49
CA LEU A 113 -5.96 -13.21 7.06
C LEU A 113 -5.84 -14.47 7.93
N ALA A 114 -6.86 -14.70 8.78
CA ALA A 114 -6.85 -15.74 9.81
C ALA A 114 -7.51 -17.06 9.39
N TYR A 115 -8.17 -17.10 8.23
CA TYR A 115 -8.90 -18.29 7.75
C TYR A 115 -8.44 -18.67 6.34
N SER A 116 -8.76 -19.91 5.95
CA SER A 116 -8.44 -20.40 4.60
C SER A 116 -9.48 -19.91 3.60
N ILE A 117 -9.00 -19.45 2.45
CA ILE A 117 -9.82 -19.07 1.30
C ILE A 117 -9.51 -20.01 0.14
N GLN A 118 -10.45 -20.21 -0.76
CA GLN A 118 -10.25 -20.95 -2.02
C GLN A 118 -10.31 -19.99 -3.21
N LYS A 119 -11.14 -18.96 -3.10
CA LYS A 119 -11.36 -17.98 -4.14
C LYS A 119 -11.36 -16.57 -3.59
N ILE A 120 -10.65 -15.66 -4.27
CA ILE A 120 -10.59 -14.24 -3.92
C ILE A 120 -10.95 -13.37 -5.13
N ILE A 121 -11.69 -12.29 -4.87
CA ILE A 121 -11.84 -11.17 -5.80
C ILE A 121 -10.79 -10.14 -5.46
N ILE A 122 -10.04 -9.65 -6.45
CA ILE A 122 -9.14 -8.51 -6.31
C ILE A 122 -9.70 -7.37 -7.15
N TYR A 123 -10.08 -6.28 -6.49
CA TYR A 123 -10.64 -5.10 -7.16
C TYR A 123 -9.60 -4.00 -7.28
N GLY A 124 -9.21 -3.70 -8.51
CA GLY A 124 -8.13 -2.79 -8.88
C GLY A 124 -6.91 -3.54 -9.44
N ALA A 125 -6.58 -3.31 -10.69
CA ALA A 125 -5.48 -3.97 -11.42
C ALA A 125 -4.26 -3.05 -11.62
N GLY A 126 -3.97 -2.25 -10.61
CA GLY A 126 -2.71 -1.52 -10.45
C GLY A 126 -1.59 -2.45 -9.93
N VAL A 127 -0.45 -1.88 -9.54
CA VAL A 127 0.73 -2.64 -9.04
C VAL A 127 0.32 -3.61 -7.94
N ILE A 128 -0.31 -3.10 -6.87
CA ILE A 128 -0.70 -3.89 -5.71
C ILE A 128 -1.66 -5.02 -6.09
N GLY A 129 -2.68 -4.74 -6.92
CA GLY A 129 -3.63 -5.76 -7.35
C GLY A 129 -3.00 -6.86 -8.20
N CYS A 130 -2.08 -6.52 -9.11
CA CYS A 130 -1.33 -7.49 -9.91
C CYS A 130 -0.38 -8.33 -9.06
N GLU A 131 0.30 -7.73 -8.09
CA GLU A 131 1.17 -8.44 -7.14
C GLU A 131 0.38 -9.45 -6.31
N TYR A 132 -0.73 -9.03 -5.69
CA TYR A 132 -1.57 -9.96 -4.93
C TYR A 132 -2.23 -11.03 -5.82
N ALA A 133 -2.61 -10.70 -7.06
CA ALA A 133 -3.11 -11.72 -8.00
C ALA A 133 -2.04 -12.80 -8.27
N SER A 134 -0.79 -12.39 -8.46
CA SER A 134 0.34 -13.31 -8.62
C SER A 134 0.61 -14.13 -7.35
N ILE A 135 0.49 -13.52 -6.17
CA ILE A 135 0.69 -14.20 -4.88
C ILE A 135 -0.39 -15.27 -4.68
N PHE A 136 -1.68 -14.89 -4.80
CA PHE A 136 -2.78 -15.80 -4.52
C PHE A 136 -2.87 -16.95 -5.53
N ILE A 137 -2.68 -16.68 -6.83
CA ILE A 137 -2.64 -17.75 -7.83
C ILE A 137 -1.44 -18.70 -7.60
N GLY A 138 -0.30 -18.16 -7.15
CA GLY A 138 0.86 -18.93 -6.77
C GLY A 138 0.64 -19.83 -5.55
N LEU A 139 -0.33 -19.50 -4.70
CA LEU A 139 -0.76 -20.27 -3.53
C LEU A 139 -1.97 -21.20 -3.82
N ASP A 140 -2.32 -21.42 -5.09
CA ASP A 140 -3.44 -22.27 -5.54
C ASP A 140 -4.85 -21.71 -5.28
N HIS A 141 -4.98 -20.42 -5.02
CA HIS A 141 -6.29 -19.81 -4.91
C HIS A 141 -6.83 -19.43 -6.30
N LYS A 142 -8.14 -19.50 -6.49
CA LYS A 142 -8.80 -18.95 -7.66
C LYS A 142 -8.86 -17.43 -7.52
N VAL A 143 -8.49 -16.70 -8.57
CA VAL A 143 -8.42 -15.23 -8.55
C VAL A 143 -9.29 -14.65 -9.66
N ASP A 144 -10.26 -13.82 -9.30
CA ASP A 144 -10.94 -12.88 -10.21
C ASP A 144 -10.31 -11.48 -10.01
N LEU A 145 -9.55 -11.00 -11.00
CA LEU A 145 -8.95 -9.66 -11.01
C LEU A 145 -9.84 -8.70 -11.78
N ILE A 146 -10.44 -7.74 -11.07
CA ILE A 146 -11.37 -6.76 -11.63
C ILE A 146 -10.60 -5.48 -11.96
N ASN A 147 -10.67 -5.07 -13.21
CA ASN A 147 -10.00 -3.88 -13.71
C ASN A 147 -11.02 -2.89 -14.29
N THR A 148 -11.00 -1.68 -13.77
CA THR A 148 -11.86 -0.58 -14.27
C THR A 148 -11.35 0.00 -15.60
N GLN A 149 -10.11 -0.30 -15.98
CA GLN A 149 -9.48 0.14 -17.22
C GLN A 149 -9.47 -0.97 -18.27
N HIS A 150 -9.11 -0.62 -19.51
CA HIS A 150 -9.03 -1.56 -20.63
C HIS A 150 -7.77 -2.46 -20.60
N LYS A 151 -6.70 -2.05 -19.90
CA LYS A 151 -5.45 -2.84 -19.74
C LYS A 151 -4.94 -2.77 -18.30
N LEU A 152 -4.08 -3.72 -17.92
CA LEU A 152 -3.38 -3.71 -16.65
C LEU A 152 -2.34 -2.58 -16.66
N LEU A 153 -2.03 -1.99 -15.50
CA LEU A 153 -0.95 -1.01 -15.33
C LEU A 153 -0.94 0.02 -16.47
N SER A 154 -2.05 0.73 -16.66
CA SER A 154 -2.34 1.57 -17.85
C SER A 154 -1.29 2.65 -18.16
N TYR A 155 -0.36 2.91 -17.26
CA TYR A 155 0.76 3.84 -17.40
C TYR A 155 2.03 3.19 -18.00
N LEU A 156 2.06 1.87 -18.20
CA LEU A 156 3.16 1.16 -18.86
C LEU A 156 2.90 0.98 -20.36
N ASP A 157 3.95 0.66 -21.09
CA ASP A 157 3.88 0.28 -22.50
C ASP A 157 2.93 -0.90 -22.71
N ASP A 158 2.26 -0.92 -23.85
CA ASP A 158 1.25 -1.93 -24.17
C ASP A 158 1.87 -3.33 -24.18
N GLU A 159 3.06 -3.50 -24.75
CA GLU A 159 3.75 -4.79 -24.79
C GLU A 159 4.01 -5.37 -23.39
N ILE A 160 4.38 -4.53 -22.43
CA ILE A 160 4.63 -4.95 -21.05
C ILE A 160 3.32 -5.33 -20.36
N SER A 161 2.29 -4.51 -20.54
CA SER A 161 0.95 -4.74 -19.96
C SER A 161 0.31 -6.02 -20.51
N ASP A 162 0.45 -6.25 -21.82
CA ASP A 162 -0.05 -7.44 -22.51
C ASP A 162 0.71 -8.70 -22.09
N ALA A 163 2.04 -8.63 -21.99
CA ALA A 163 2.87 -9.74 -21.52
C ALA A 163 2.49 -10.14 -20.08
N LEU A 164 2.27 -9.17 -19.18
CA LEU A 164 1.82 -9.43 -17.82
C LEU A 164 0.41 -10.06 -17.80
N SER A 165 -0.52 -9.49 -18.59
CA SER A 165 -1.89 -10.00 -18.71
C SER A 165 -1.91 -11.45 -19.20
N TYR A 166 -1.14 -11.73 -20.24
CA TYR A 166 -0.99 -13.07 -20.78
C TYR A 166 -0.41 -14.04 -19.73
N HIS A 167 0.64 -13.64 -19.03
CA HIS A 167 1.27 -14.45 -17.99
C HIS A 167 0.32 -14.78 -16.84
N LEU A 168 -0.43 -13.80 -16.31
CA LEU A 168 -1.41 -14.01 -15.26
C LEU A 168 -2.55 -14.94 -15.71
N ARG A 169 -3.05 -14.76 -16.95
CA ARG A 169 -4.08 -15.64 -17.54
C ARG A 169 -3.59 -17.07 -17.71
N GLN A 170 -2.35 -17.27 -18.17
CA GLN A 170 -1.76 -18.62 -18.27
C GLN A 170 -1.66 -19.32 -16.91
N GLN A 171 -1.53 -18.56 -15.83
CA GLN A 171 -1.55 -19.10 -14.48
C GLN A 171 -2.95 -19.39 -13.95
N GLY A 172 -4.00 -18.94 -14.63
CA GLY A 172 -5.40 -19.18 -14.27
C GLY A 172 -6.12 -17.99 -13.62
N VAL A 173 -5.51 -16.79 -13.62
CA VAL A 173 -6.20 -15.57 -13.17
C VAL A 173 -7.30 -15.19 -14.16
N LEU A 174 -8.51 -14.99 -13.69
CA LEU A 174 -9.62 -14.46 -14.49
C LEU A 174 -9.57 -12.93 -14.46
N ILE A 175 -9.05 -12.31 -15.52
CA ILE A 175 -8.98 -10.84 -15.63
C ILE A 175 -10.22 -10.32 -16.32
N ARG A 176 -10.92 -9.37 -15.67
CA ARG A 176 -12.13 -8.70 -16.18
C ARG A 176 -11.83 -7.21 -16.33
N HIS A 177 -11.68 -6.77 -17.57
CA HIS A 177 -11.46 -5.37 -17.92
C HIS A 177 -12.77 -4.61 -18.08
N ASN A 178 -12.71 -3.28 -17.93
CA ASN A 178 -13.83 -2.34 -18.09
C ASN A 178 -15.01 -2.68 -17.17
N GLU A 179 -14.73 -3.19 -15.98
CA GLU A 179 -15.76 -3.56 -15.01
C GLU A 179 -15.72 -2.62 -13.81
N GLN A 180 -16.89 -2.10 -13.45
CA GLN A 180 -17.05 -1.25 -12.28
C GLN A 180 -17.99 -1.91 -11.28
N ILE A 181 -17.69 -1.70 -10.00
CA ILE A 181 -18.56 -2.14 -8.92
C ILE A 181 -19.87 -1.38 -8.97
N ASP A 182 -20.97 -2.10 -8.78
CA ASP A 182 -22.29 -1.55 -8.44
C ASP A 182 -22.40 -1.57 -6.90
N HIS A 183 -22.43 -2.75 -6.29
CA HIS A 183 -22.41 -2.92 -4.83
C HIS A 183 -21.76 -4.24 -4.42
N LEU A 184 -21.51 -4.40 -3.13
CA LEU A 184 -20.98 -5.61 -2.51
C LEU A 184 -21.97 -6.14 -1.47
N GLU A 185 -22.39 -7.38 -1.63
CA GLU A 185 -23.09 -8.11 -0.58
C GLU A 185 -22.08 -8.92 0.23
N THR A 186 -22.20 -8.87 1.56
CA THR A 186 -21.32 -9.58 2.48
C THR A 186 -22.12 -10.57 3.33
N TYR A 187 -21.60 -11.79 3.45
CA TYR A 187 -22.19 -12.89 4.21
C TYR A 187 -21.13 -13.49 5.15
N ASP A 188 -21.54 -14.28 6.11
CA ASP A 188 -20.64 -14.88 7.09
C ASP A 188 -19.56 -15.78 6.44
N ASP A 189 -19.91 -16.47 5.35
CA ASP A 189 -19.06 -17.45 4.68
C ASP A 189 -18.51 -16.98 3.32
N HIS A 190 -19.08 -15.93 2.70
CA HIS A 190 -18.67 -15.44 1.39
C HIS A 190 -19.04 -13.98 1.13
N VAL A 191 -18.61 -13.47 -0.01
CA VAL A 191 -19.03 -12.16 -0.56
C VAL A 191 -19.56 -12.34 -1.98
N VAL A 192 -20.46 -11.44 -2.41
CA VAL A 192 -20.93 -11.37 -3.80
C VAL A 192 -20.73 -9.96 -4.31
N LEU A 193 -19.83 -9.83 -5.28
CA LEU A 193 -19.58 -8.56 -5.98
C LEU A 193 -20.54 -8.42 -7.15
N HIS A 194 -21.34 -7.37 -7.14
CA HIS A 194 -22.20 -6.98 -8.24
C HIS A 194 -21.49 -5.92 -9.08
N LEU A 195 -21.44 -6.16 -10.39
CA LEU A 195 -20.82 -5.24 -11.35
C LEU A 195 -21.90 -4.50 -12.13
N GLN A 196 -21.62 -3.27 -12.56
CA GLN A 196 -22.52 -2.44 -13.36
C GLN A 196 -22.90 -3.11 -14.70
N SER A 197 -22.08 -4.03 -15.20
CA SER A 197 -22.39 -4.88 -16.36
C SER A 197 -23.49 -5.94 -16.11
N GLY A 198 -24.02 -6.03 -14.88
CA GLY A 198 -24.99 -7.04 -14.46
C GLY A 198 -24.38 -8.37 -14.02
N LYS A 199 -23.06 -8.53 -14.12
CA LYS A 199 -22.36 -9.74 -13.67
C LYS A 199 -22.30 -9.78 -12.14
N LYS A 200 -22.39 -11.00 -11.60
CA LYS A 200 -22.22 -11.27 -10.16
C LYS A 200 -21.07 -12.26 -9.95
N ILE A 201 -20.20 -11.96 -9.01
CA ILE A 201 -19.04 -12.79 -8.74
C ILE A 201 -19.05 -13.16 -7.25
N LYS A 202 -19.18 -14.47 -6.98
CA LYS A 202 -19.09 -15.02 -5.62
C LYS A 202 -17.64 -15.42 -5.32
N ALA A 203 -17.16 -15.10 -4.11
CA ALA A 203 -15.86 -15.51 -3.60
C ALA A 203 -15.84 -15.57 -2.06
N ASP A 204 -14.81 -16.15 -1.47
CA ASP A 204 -14.66 -16.25 -0.03
C ASP A 204 -14.25 -14.91 0.61
N ALA A 205 -13.58 -14.05 -0.16
CA ALA A 205 -13.15 -12.73 0.26
C ALA A 205 -12.99 -11.78 -0.93
N ILE A 206 -12.99 -10.48 -0.64
CA ILE A 206 -12.60 -9.42 -1.57
C ILE A 206 -11.40 -8.66 -1.02
N LEU A 207 -10.42 -8.39 -1.89
CA LEU A 207 -9.29 -7.52 -1.65
C LEU A 207 -9.44 -6.24 -2.49
N TRP A 208 -9.57 -5.12 -1.81
CA TRP A 208 -9.70 -3.81 -2.45
C TRP A 208 -8.32 -3.17 -2.65
N CYS A 209 -7.90 -2.99 -3.90
CA CYS A 209 -6.62 -2.43 -4.31
C CYS A 209 -6.78 -1.21 -5.23
N ASN A 210 -7.87 -0.44 -5.10
CA ASN A 210 -8.19 0.67 -6.02
C ASN A 210 -7.69 2.02 -5.49
N GLY A 211 -6.39 2.13 -5.35
CA GLY A 211 -5.67 3.36 -5.01
C GLY A 211 -5.26 3.48 -3.55
N ARG A 212 -4.48 4.54 -3.28
CA ARG A 212 -3.97 4.89 -1.95
C ARG A 212 -4.34 6.34 -1.61
N SER A 213 -4.35 6.65 -0.33
CA SER A 213 -4.55 8.00 0.21
C SER A 213 -3.35 8.41 1.04
N GLY A 214 -2.93 9.65 0.95
CA GLY A 214 -1.88 10.21 1.80
C GLY A 214 -2.30 10.24 3.28
N ASN A 215 -1.35 10.06 4.17
CA ASN A 215 -1.58 10.09 5.62
C ASN A 215 -1.43 11.53 6.13
N THR A 216 -2.44 12.36 5.88
CA THR A 216 -2.46 13.78 6.26
C THR A 216 -3.51 14.11 7.32
N ASP A 217 -4.42 13.17 7.63
CA ASP A 217 -5.50 13.42 8.59
C ASP A 217 -4.97 13.71 9.99
N GLY A 218 -5.40 14.82 10.56
CA GLY A 218 -5.05 15.24 11.91
C GLY A 218 -3.59 15.62 12.10
N LEU A 219 -2.89 15.99 11.02
CA LEU A 219 -1.53 16.54 11.10
C LEU A 219 -1.51 18.04 11.44
N GLY A 220 -2.65 18.75 11.45
CA GLY A 220 -2.70 20.18 11.69
C GLY A 220 -2.21 21.03 10.52
N LEU A 221 -2.30 20.51 9.29
CA LEU A 221 -1.81 21.21 8.09
C LEU A 221 -2.57 22.49 7.80
N GLU A 222 -3.82 22.55 8.22
CA GLU A 222 -4.67 23.74 8.16
C GLU A 222 -4.11 24.94 8.93
N ASN A 223 -3.34 24.70 10.01
CA ASN A 223 -2.69 25.74 10.80
C ASN A 223 -1.61 26.52 10.04
N VAL A 224 -1.05 25.88 9.01
CA VAL A 224 0.01 26.46 8.17
C VAL A 224 -0.45 26.75 6.74
N GLY A 225 -1.76 26.55 6.45
CA GLY A 225 -2.36 26.86 5.16
C GLY A 225 -2.19 25.76 4.10
N ILE A 226 -1.65 24.59 4.44
CA ILE A 226 -1.49 23.48 3.50
C ILE A 226 -2.81 22.71 3.38
N THR A 227 -3.31 22.57 2.15
CA THR A 227 -4.56 21.86 1.86
C THR A 227 -4.28 20.61 1.01
N PRO A 228 -4.34 19.40 1.59
CA PRO A 228 -4.23 18.16 0.84
C PRO A 228 -5.36 18.01 -0.19
N ASN A 229 -5.08 17.32 -1.30
CA ASN A 229 -6.11 17.01 -2.29
C ASN A 229 -7.15 15.98 -1.78
N SER A 230 -8.13 15.62 -2.61
CA SER A 230 -9.21 14.67 -2.27
C SER A 230 -8.72 13.25 -1.89
N ARG A 231 -7.46 12.94 -2.18
CA ARG A 231 -6.79 11.69 -1.78
C ARG A 231 -5.85 11.89 -0.58
N GLY A 232 -5.90 13.04 0.09
CA GLY A 232 -5.02 13.35 1.23
C GLY A 232 -3.55 13.54 0.84
N GLN A 233 -3.24 13.85 -0.43
CA GLN A 233 -1.88 14.05 -0.89
C GLN A 233 -1.50 15.52 -0.85
N ILE A 234 -0.24 15.79 -0.51
CA ILE A 234 0.34 17.14 -0.44
C ILE A 234 0.96 17.50 -1.80
N THR A 235 0.62 18.66 -2.33
CA THR A 235 1.24 19.22 -3.53
C THR A 235 2.61 19.81 -3.18
N VAL A 236 3.63 19.54 -4.00
CA VAL A 236 4.98 20.09 -3.85
C VAL A 236 5.51 20.56 -5.21
N ASN A 237 6.51 21.44 -5.17
CA ASN A 237 7.28 21.84 -6.34
C ASN A 237 8.40 20.84 -6.68
N ASP A 238 9.23 21.12 -7.69
CA ASP A 238 10.33 20.28 -8.13
C ASP A 238 11.43 20.09 -7.08
N GLN A 239 11.43 20.90 -6.01
CA GLN A 239 12.33 20.82 -4.88
C GLN A 239 11.70 20.10 -3.68
N TYR A 240 10.52 19.50 -3.86
CA TYR A 240 9.72 18.85 -2.80
C TYR A 240 9.26 19.80 -1.68
N GLN A 241 9.27 21.11 -1.92
CA GLN A 241 8.77 22.14 -1.05
C GLN A 241 7.27 22.31 -1.25
N THR A 242 6.53 22.51 -0.18
CA THR A 242 5.10 22.84 -0.22
C THR A 242 4.92 24.33 -0.56
N GLU A 243 3.68 24.81 -0.52
CA GLU A 243 3.38 26.26 -0.61
C GLU A 243 3.92 27.07 0.59
N VAL A 244 4.40 26.39 1.64
CA VAL A 244 5.02 27.00 2.83
C VAL A 244 6.54 26.79 2.77
N GLU A 245 7.28 27.90 2.78
CA GLU A 245 8.70 27.95 2.45
C GLU A 245 9.60 26.98 3.23
N ASN A 246 9.30 26.73 4.50
CA ASN A 246 10.10 25.85 5.37
C ASN A 246 9.48 24.47 5.61
N ILE A 247 8.42 24.11 4.84
CA ILE A 247 7.76 22.82 4.93
C ILE A 247 7.88 22.07 3.60
N TYR A 248 8.43 20.87 3.68
CA TYR A 248 8.65 19.94 2.57
C TYR A 248 7.81 18.69 2.75
N ALA A 249 7.55 17.96 1.66
CA ALA A 249 6.92 16.64 1.74
C ALA A 249 7.59 15.65 0.77
N ALA A 250 7.67 14.38 1.16
CA ALA A 250 8.35 13.35 0.39
C ALA A 250 7.70 11.97 0.55
N GLY A 251 7.96 11.08 -0.39
CA GLY A 251 7.42 9.73 -0.41
C GLY A 251 5.94 9.68 -0.77
N ASP A 252 5.26 8.63 -0.33
CA ASP A 252 3.88 8.35 -0.76
C ASP A 252 2.85 9.44 -0.42
N VAL A 253 3.15 10.29 0.56
CA VAL A 253 2.24 11.40 0.94
C VAL A 253 2.09 12.45 -0.16
N ILE A 254 3.05 12.54 -1.10
CA ILE A 254 2.96 13.42 -2.27
C ILE A 254 2.30 12.74 -3.48
N GLY A 255 1.96 11.45 -3.36
CA GLY A 255 1.24 10.69 -4.40
C GLY A 255 2.15 9.89 -5.32
N TRP A 256 1.82 9.89 -6.61
CA TRP A 256 2.54 9.11 -7.62
C TRP A 256 4.03 9.52 -7.71
N PRO A 257 4.98 8.53 -7.87
CA PRO A 257 4.76 7.14 -8.26
C PRO A 257 4.51 6.15 -7.10
N SER A 258 4.50 6.56 -5.83
CA SER A 258 4.23 5.72 -4.65
C SER A 258 4.99 4.38 -4.65
N LEU A 259 6.29 4.47 -4.90
CA LEU A 259 7.25 3.37 -4.91
C LEU A 259 8.31 3.60 -3.84
N ALA A 260 8.77 2.54 -3.17
CA ALA A 260 9.79 2.63 -2.14
C ALA A 260 11.09 3.30 -2.66
N SER A 261 11.53 2.97 -3.88
CA SER A 261 12.69 3.60 -4.52
C SER A 261 12.50 5.11 -4.71
N ALA A 262 11.32 5.51 -5.21
CA ALA A 262 10.98 6.93 -5.37
C ALA A 262 10.91 7.65 -4.02
N ALA A 263 10.37 6.99 -2.98
CA ALA A 263 10.32 7.57 -1.64
C ALA A 263 11.73 7.86 -1.07
N TYR A 264 12.70 6.97 -1.31
CA TYR A 264 14.10 7.22 -0.94
C TYR A 264 14.68 8.41 -1.70
N ASP A 265 14.46 8.52 -3.00
CA ASP A 265 14.99 9.62 -3.82
C ASP A 265 14.35 10.95 -3.45
N THR A 266 13.01 11.00 -3.35
CA THR A 266 12.30 12.22 -2.95
C THR A 266 12.67 12.66 -1.53
N GLY A 267 12.82 11.70 -0.59
CA GLY A 267 13.23 11.97 0.78
C GLY A 267 14.66 12.52 0.85
N ARG A 268 15.59 12.00 0.04
CA ARG A 268 16.95 12.50 -0.05
C ARG A 268 16.98 13.93 -0.60
N CYS A 269 16.20 14.21 -1.65
CA CYS A 269 16.13 15.56 -2.22
C CYS A 269 15.47 16.54 -1.24
N ALA A 270 14.32 16.19 -0.66
CA ALA A 270 13.64 17.02 0.32
C ALA A 270 14.49 17.30 1.57
N GLY A 271 15.33 16.34 2.00
CA GLY A 271 16.24 16.54 3.13
C GLY A 271 17.51 17.33 2.79
N ALA A 272 17.97 17.28 1.52
CA ALA A 272 19.17 18.00 1.07
C ALA A 272 18.89 19.48 0.81
N ASN A 273 17.76 19.82 0.19
CA ASN A 273 17.41 21.18 -0.18
C ASN A 273 17.46 22.17 0.99
N PRO A 274 16.87 21.89 2.16
CA PRO A 274 16.94 22.78 3.32
C PRO A 274 18.34 22.99 3.88
N VAL A 275 19.24 22.02 3.67
CA VAL A 275 20.60 22.05 4.24
C VAL A 275 21.59 22.76 3.32
N TYR A 276 21.51 22.51 2.00
CA TYR A 276 22.48 23.02 1.03
C TYR A 276 22.06 24.34 0.40
N TYR A 277 20.76 24.69 0.42
CA TYR A 277 20.25 25.90 -0.21
C TYR A 277 19.33 26.70 0.73
N PRO A 278 19.85 27.14 1.90
CA PRO A 278 19.00 27.85 2.87
C PRO A 278 18.53 29.24 2.40
N HIS A 279 18.91 29.70 1.19
CA HIS A 279 18.69 31.06 0.70
C HIS A 279 18.48 31.18 -0.82
N LEU A 280 18.05 30.12 -1.51
CA LEU A 280 17.63 30.22 -2.92
C LEU A 280 16.14 30.38 -3.06
#